data_c299b33ab1b9eb78adbcd2b8ef40f90d
#
_entry.id   c299b33ab1b9eb78adbcd2b8ef40f90d
#
_cell.length_a   1.000
_cell.length_b   1.000
_cell.length_c   1.000
_cell.angle_alpha   90.00
_cell.angle_beta   90.00
_cell.angle_gamma   90.00
#
_symmetry.space_group_name_H-M   'P 1'
#
loop_
_entity.id
_entity.type
_entity.pdbx_description
1 polymer ?
#
loop_
_entity_poly.entity_id
_entity_poly.type
_entity_poly.pdbx_seq_one_letter_code
_entity_poly.pdbx_strand_id
1 'polypeptide(L)'
;MNREKNSYPAQLQVYLGDTYEVRNFGSNGATALHKGDYPYIQTEAYKQAIAYCPDIVFIKLGTNDSKPQNICFQQDFKSNYVELVRDFSKLSSKPRIILLSPLRCFLPETASIKDSVIRSALVPVIEEIARREKLEYIDLYDLMGNEHQESLMPDRLHPSSIGAGRIAQKLYEYLKPEQYDPNPCTHPICG
;
A
#
# COMPACT_ATOMS: atom_id res chain seq x y z
N MET A 1 -18.49 -4.66 2.40
CA MET A 1 -18.15 -3.54 1.48
C MET A 1 -18.20 -4.06 0.04
N ASN A 2 -18.83 -3.36 -0.90
CA ASN A 2 -18.77 -3.72 -2.33
C ASN A 2 -17.38 -3.33 -2.85
N ARG A 3 -16.55 -4.34 -3.18
CA ARG A 3 -15.16 -4.14 -3.62
C ARG A 3 -15.05 -3.34 -4.91
N GLU A 4 -15.96 -3.54 -5.85
CA GLU A 4 -15.95 -2.90 -7.16
C GLU A 4 -16.24 -1.39 -7.10
N LYS A 5 -16.98 -0.94 -6.09
CA LYS A 5 -17.40 0.45 -5.95
C LYS A 5 -16.71 1.19 -4.81
N ASN A 6 -16.43 0.48 -3.71
CA ASN A 6 -16.07 1.10 -2.43
C ASN A 6 -14.62 0.85 -2.00
N SER A 7 -13.84 0.04 -2.75
CA SER A 7 -12.43 -0.13 -2.47
C SER A 7 -11.64 1.14 -2.83
N TYR A 8 -10.48 1.33 -2.22
CA TYR A 8 -9.66 2.50 -2.53
C TYR A 8 -9.20 2.56 -4.01
N PRO A 9 -8.91 1.45 -4.73
CA PRO A 9 -8.63 1.53 -6.16
C PRO A 9 -9.84 2.00 -6.98
N ALA A 10 -11.06 1.53 -6.64
CA ALA A 10 -12.27 1.97 -7.32
C ALA A 10 -12.55 3.48 -7.11
N GLN A 11 -12.32 3.97 -5.88
CA GLN A 11 -12.48 5.39 -5.58
C GLN A 11 -11.34 6.23 -6.21
N LEU A 12 -10.11 5.70 -6.28
CA LEU A 12 -9.01 6.33 -6.98
C LEU A 12 -9.31 6.50 -8.48
N GLN A 13 -9.95 5.49 -9.11
CA GLN A 13 -10.43 5.61 -10.50
C GLN A 13 -11.36 6.81 -10.68
N VAL A 14 -12.28 7.04 -9.72
CA VAL A 14 -13.19 8.19 -9.78
C VAL A 14 -12.42 9.51 -9.71
N TYR A 15 -11.42 9.62 -8.86
CA TYR A 15 -10.60 10.84 -8.76
C TYR A 15 -9.73 11.10 -9.99
N LEU A 16 -9.20 10.04 -10.61
CA LEU A 16 -8.30 10.14 -11.78
C LEU A 16 -9.07 10.30 -13.11
N GLY A 17 -10.36 9.97 -13.13
CA GLY A 17 -11.18 10.03 -14.34
C GLY A 17 -10.67 9.11 -15.46
N ASP A 18 -10.89 9.51 -16.69
CA ASP A 18 -10.56 8.70 -17.88
C ASP A 18 -9.08 8.79 -18.29
N THR A 19 -8.28 9.58 -17.58
CA THR A 19 -6.83 9.70 -17.86
C THR A 19 -6.06 8.45 -17.48
N TYR A 20 -6.57 7.70 -16.50
CA TYR A 20 -5.97 6.47 -15.99
C TYR A 20 -6.98 5.34 -15.98
N GLU A 21 -6.50 4.11 -16.17
CA GLU A 21 -7.24 2.90 -15.91
C GLU A 21 -6.72 2.25 -14.63
N VAL A 22 -7.53 2.26 -13.56
CA VAL A 22 -7.13 1.70 -12.27
C VAL A 22 -7.66 0.28 -12.12
N ARG A 23 -6.77 -0.68 -11.98
CA ARG A 23 -7.10 -2.09 -11.75
C ARG A 23 -6.74 -2.53 -10.32
N ASN A 24 -7.56 -3.40 -9.76
CA ASN A 24 -7.38 -3.92 -8.42
C ASN A 24 -7.00 -5.40 -8.44
N PHE A 25 -5.72 -5.68 -8.29
CA PHE A 25 -5.16 -7.02 -8.17
C PHE A 25 -4.83 -7.42 -6.72
N GLY A 26 -5.42 -6.74 -5.74
CA GLY A 26 -5.25 -7.13 -4.34
C GLY A 26 -5.93 -8.49 -4.05
N SER A 27 -5.33 -9.30 -3.18
CA SER A 27 -5.87 -10.56 -2.69
C SER A 27 -5.98 -10.50 -1.17
N ASN A 28 -7.22 -10.69 -0.64
CA ASN A 28 -7.46 -10.66 0.80
C ASN A 28 -6.68 -11.78 1.51
N GLY A 29 -6.07 -11.46 2.63
CA GLY A 29 -5.31 -12.44 3.42
C GLY A 29 -3.90 -12.68 2.91
N ALA A 30 -3.53 -12.17 1.72
CA ALA A 30 -2.24 -12.44 1.11
C ALA A 30 -1.06 -11.84 1.90
N THR A 31 0.06 -12.56 1.87
CA THR A 31 1.34 -12.22 2.47
C THR A 31 2.37 -11.86 1.40
N ALA A 32 3.35 -11.02 1.75
CA ALA A 32 4.56 -10.84 0.96
C ALA A 32 5.52 -12.03 1.15
N LEU A 33 5.47 -12.67 2.31
CA LEU A 33 6.25 -13.88 2.60
C LEU A 33 5.88 -15.02 1.67
N HIS A 34 6.87 -15.63 1.01
CA HIS A 34 6.69 -16.78 0.12
C HIS A 34 6.31 -18.06 0.87
N LYS A 35 6.69 -18.17 2.15
CA LYS A 35 6.33 -19.27 3.05
C LYS A 35 5.20 -18.89 4.01
N GLY A 36 4.57 -17.75 3.80
CA GLY A 36 3.40 -17.34 4.58
C GLY A 36 2.19 -18.25 4.34
N ASP A 37 1.17 -18.07 5.15
CA ASP A 37 -0.06 -18.86 5.08
C ASP A 37 -0.84 -18.67 3.76
N TYR A 38 -0.62 -17.56 3.05
CA TYR A 38 -1.23 -17.27 1.74
C TYR A 38 -0.34 -16.35 0.90
N PRO A 39 0.72 -16.86 0.26
CA PRO A 39 1.66 -16.05 -0.50
C PRO A 39 1.03 -15.34 -1.69
N TYR A 40 1.19 -14.02 -1.80
CA TYR A 40 0.64 -13.23 -2.91
C TYR A 40 1.14 -13.71 -4.26
N ILE A 41 2.42 -14.07 -4.38
CA ILE A 41 3.03 -14.56 -5.63
C ILE A 41 2.41 -15.86 -6.16
N GLN A 42 1.68 -16.61 -5.32
CA GLN A 42 0.99 -17.84 -5.70
C GLN A 42 -0.47 -17.60 -6.11
N THR A 43 -0.97 -16.37 -5.97
CA THR A 43 -2.38 -16.04 -6.26
C THR A 43 -2.59 -15.80 -7.75
N GLU A 44 -3.82 -16.02 -8.20
CA GLU A 44 -4.24 -15.65 -9.55
C GLU A 44 -4.19 -14.12 -9.76
N ALA A 45 -4.47 -13.35 -8.72
CA ALA A 45 -4.39 -11.89 -8.74
C ALA A 45 -2.97 -11.40 -9.07
N TYR A 46 -1.93 -12.04 -8.54
CA TYR A 46 -0.54 -11.74 -8.90
C TYR A 46 -0.24 -12.01 -10.37
N LYS A 47 -0.65 -13.18 -10.89
CA LYS A 47 -0.45 -13.53 -12.30
C LYS A 47 -1.13 -12.53 -13.23
N GLN A 48 -2.36 -12.15 -12.89
CA GLN A 48 -3.10 -11.13 -13.63
C GLN A 48 -2.44 -9.75 -13.57
N ALA A 49 -1.89 -9.36 -12.41
CA ALA A 49 -1.15 -8.10 -12.27
C ALA A 49 0.10 -8.06 -13.16
N ILE A 50 0.87 -9.15 -13.19
CA ILE A 50 2.05 -9.27 -14.07
C ILE A 50 1.63 -9.25 -15.55
N ALA A 51 0.60 -10.02 -15.93
CA ALA A 51 0.09 -10.09 -17.31
C ALA A 51 -0.51 -8.76 -17.80
N TYR A 52 -1.08 -7.97 -16.90
CA TYR A 52 -1.64 -6.66 -17.22
C TYR A 52 -0.57 -5.65 -17.65
N CYS A 53 0.68 -5.84 -17.21
CA CYS A 53 1.83 -5.00 -17.57
C CYS A 53 1.59 -3.49 -17.32
N PRO A 54 1.31 -3.08 -16.06
CA PRO A 54 0.90 -1.71 -15.72
C PRO A 54 2.04 -0.70 -15.91
N ASP A 55 1.70 0.59 -16.07
CA ASP A 55 2.65 1.71 -16.09
C ASP A 55 2.96 2.22 -14.67
N ILE A 56 2.03 2.04 -13.72
CA ILE A 56 2.19 2.41 -12.31
C ILE A 56 1.71 1.27 -11.43
N VAL A 57 2.51 0.91 -10.41
CA VAL A 57 2.18 -0.15 -9.46
C VAL A 57 2.23 0.39 -8.04
N PHE A 58 1.12 0.24 -7.31
CA PHE A 58 1.09 0.41 -5.86
C PHE A 58 1.15 -0.97 -5.19
N ILE A 59 2.18 -1.20 -4.38
CA ILE A 59 2.33 -2.44 -3.60
C ILE A 59 2.02 -2.16 -2.14
N LYS A 60 0.94 -2.79 -1.61
CA LYS A 60 0.49 -2.68 -0.23
C LYS A 60 0.30 -4.06 0.38
N LEU A 61 1.38 -4.64 0.89
CA LEU A 61 1.42 -5.92 1.60
C LEU A 61 2.08 -5.75 2.96
N GLY A 62 2.00 -6.75 3.82
CA GLY A 62 2.64 -6.77 5.15
C GLY A 62 1.64 -7.00 6.29
N THR A 63 0.37 -6.60 6.17
CA THR A 63 -0.61 -6.79 7.25
C THR A 63 -0.72 -8.25 7.68
N ASN A 64 -0.86 -9.16 6.74
CA ASN A 64 -1.02 -10.60 7.02
C ASN A 64 0.29 -11.30 7.40
N ASP A 65 1.41 -10.69 7.07
CA ASP A 65 2.74 -11.16 7.46
C ASP A 65 2.98 -11.04 8.97
N SER A 66 2.17 -10.23 9.67
CA SER A 66 2.19 -10.09 11.14
C SER A 66 1.47 -11.21 11.90
N LYS A 67 0.81 -12.15 11.21
CA LYS A 67 0.13 -13.28 11.85
C LYS A 67 1.12 -14.20 12.56
N PRO A 68 0.77 -14.81 13.71
CA PRO A 68 1.66 -15.67 14.48
C PRO A 68 2.33 -16.79 13.66
N GLN A 69 1.60 -17.44 12.75
CA GLN A 69 2.13 -18.49 11.90
C GLN A 69 3.14 -17.99 10.85
N ASN A 70 3.14 -16.70 10.54
CA ASN A 70 4.03 -16.08 9.55
C ASN A 70 5.28 -15.46 10.20
N ILE A 71 5.22 -15.12 11.48
CA ILE A 71 6.33 -14.46 12.21
C ILE A 71 7.61 -15.33 12.20
N CYS A 72 7.50 -16.66 12.20
CA CYS A 72 8.65 -17.54 12.12
C CYS A 72 9.45 -17.39 10.81
N PHE A 73 8.89 -16.81 9.77
CA PHE A 73 9.53 -16.52 8.49
C PHE A 73 9.89 -15.04 8.33
N GLN A 74 9.78 -14.24 9.38
CA GLN A 74 9.97 -12.77 9.30
C GLN A 74 11.35 -12.37 8.79
N GLN A 75 12.40 -13.17 9.02
CA GLN A 75 13.73 -12.96 8.46
C GLN A 75 13.75 -12.97 6.93
N ASP A 76 12.80 -13.65 6.28
CA ASP A 76 12.69 -13.75 4.83
C ASP A 76 11.86 -12.61 4.22
N PHE A 77 11.15 -11.82 5.06
CA PHE A 77 10.20 -10.79 4.59
C PHE A 77 10.85 -9.79 3.64
N LYS A 78 12.02 -9.27 4.01
CA LYS A 78 12.73 -8.27 3.21
C LYS A 78 13.13 -8.83 1.84
N SER A 79 13.74 -10.02 1.79
CA SER A 79 14.16 -10.63 0.52
C SER A 79 12.96 -10.95 -0.37
N ASN A 80 11.89 -11.51 0.20
CA ASN A 80 10.69 -11.85 -0.55
C ASN A 80 9.98 -10.60 -1.10
N TYR A 81 9.94 -9.51 -0.31
CA TYR A 81 9.37 -8.25 -0.79
C TYR A 81 10.20 -7.63 -1.93
N VAL A 82 11.54 -7.68 -1.83
CA VAL A 82 12.44 -7.24 -2.90
C VAL A 82 12.27 -8.08 -4.16
N GLU A 83 12.08 -9.40 -4.04
CA GLU A 83 11.80 -10.26 -5.20
C GLU A 83 10.50 -9.85 -5.88
N LEU A 84 9.43 -9.62 -5.13
CA LEU A 84 8.16 -9.11 -5.67
C LEU A 84 8.34 -7.78 -6.42
N VAL A 85 9.08 -6.84 -5.85
CA VAL A 85 9.41 -5.56 -6.53
C VAL A 85 10.15 -5.80 -7.84
N ARG A 86 11.14 -6.69 -7.84
CA ARG A 86 11.93 -7.02 -9.02
C ARG A 86 11.11 -7.67 -10.14
N ASP A 87 10.10 -8.45 -9.79
CA ASP A 87 9.21 -9.05 -10.80
C ASP A 87 8.45 -7.98 -11.57
N PHE A 88 7.92 -6.97 -10.88
CA PHE A 88 7.31 -5.80 -11.56
C PHE A 88 8.35 -4.96 -12.31
N SER A 89 9.54 -4.76 -11.77
CA SER A 89 10.60 -3.98 -12.42
C SER A 89 11.09 -4.56 -13.74
N LYS A 90 10.92 -5.88 -13.95
CA LYS A 90 11.30 -6.58 -15.19
C LYS A 90 10.24 -6.46 -16.28
N LEU A 91 9.06 -5.96 -16.01
CA LEU A 91 8.00 -5.80 -17.01
C LEU A 91 8.44 -4.88 -18.15
N SER A 92 7.94 -5.12 -19.34
CA SER A 92 8.28 -4.34 -20.55
C SER A 92 7.82 -2.88 -20.42
N SER A 93 6.76 -2.61 -19.66
CA SER A 93 6.28 -1.26 -19.36
C SER A 93 7.23 -0.43 -18.50
N LYS A 94 8.20 -1.07 -17.79
CA LYS A 94 9.10 -0.39 -16.83
C LYS A 94 8.32 0.47 -15.84
N PRO A 95 7.40 -0.12 -15.07
CA PRO A 95 6.44 0.64 -14.27
C PRO A 95 7.10 1.52 -13.21
N ARG A 96 6.48 2.65 -12.94
CA ARG A 96 6.69 3.42 -11.71
C ARG A 96 6.17 2.60 -10.54
N ILE A 97 7.04 2.20 -9.61
CA ILE A 97 6.68 1.36 -8.46
C ILE A 97 6.68 2.20 -7.20
N ILE A 98 5.55 2.18 -6.49
CA ILE A 98 5.32 2.94 -5.27
C ILE A 98 4.94 1.96 -4.16
N LEU A 99 5.75 1.91 -3.11
CA LEU A 99 5.49 1.07 -1.95
C LEU A 99 4.60 1.80 -0.96
N LEU A 100 3.63 1.11 -0.41
CA LEU A 100 2.72 1.63 0.60
C LEU A 100 2.90 0.87 1.90
N SER A 101 2.99 1.58 3.03
CA SER A 101 2.94 0.89 4.32
C SER A 101 1.57 0.25 4.56
N PRO A 102 1.51 -0.86 5.34
CA PRO A 102 0.26 -1.30 5.94
C PRO A 102 -0.36 -0.20 6.80
N LEU A 103 -1.68 -0.21 6.93
CA LEU A 103 -2.38 0.62 7.91
C LEU A 103 -2.13 0.11 9.34
N ARG A 104 -2.23 1.01 10.32
CA ARG A 104 -2.33 0.64 11.72
C ARG A 104 -3.51 -0.32 11.93
N CYS A 105 -3.28 -1.37 12.71
CA CYS A 105 -4.31 -2.28 13.17
C CYS A 105 -4.73 -1.91 14.61
N PHE A 106 -6.02 -1.80 14.86
CA PHE A 106 -6.56 -1.48 16.19
C PHE A 106 -7.11 -2.71 16.92
N LEU A 107 -6.85 -3.90 16.39
CA LEU A 107 -7.18 -5.15 17.09
C LEU A 107 -6.30 -5.31 18.33
N PRO A 108 -6.80 -6.00 19.37
CA PRO A 108 -5.98 -6.32 20.54
C PRO A 108 -4.82 -7.27 20.14
N GLU A 109 -3.71 -7.20 20.86
CA GLU A 109 -2.54 -8.05 20.62
C GLU A 109 -2.81 -9.56 20.78
N THR A 110 -3.95 -9.94 21.34
CA THR A 110 -4.42 -11.33 21.37
C THR A 110 -5.03 -11.81 20.04
N ALA A 111 -5.35 -10.87 19.14
CA ALA A 111 -5.91 -11.22 17.82
C ALA A 111 -4.85 -11.81 16.88
N SER A 112 -5.29 -12.26 15.71
CA SER A 112 -4.40 -12.87 14.70
C SER A 112 -3.47 -11.87 14.01
N ILE A 113 -3.89 -10.62 13.83
CA ILE A 113 -3.04 -9.56 13.27
C ILE A 113 -2.39 -8.80 14.41
N LYS A 114 -1.07 -8.59 14.33
CA LYS A 114 -0.26 -7.96 15.37
C LYS A 114 0.20 -6.58 14.94
N ASP A 115 -0.42 -5.52 15.50
CA ASP A 115 0.02 -4.15 15.20
C ASP A 115 1.45 -3.88 15.66
N SER A 116 1.84 -4.46 16.80
CA SER A 116 3.22 -4.37 17.28
C SER A 116 4.24 -4.83 16.24
N VAL A 117 3.98 -5.94 15.53
CA VAL A 117 4.84 -6.46 14.46
C VAL A 117 4.78 -5.56 13.22
N ILE A 118 3.58 -5.12 12.81
CA ILE A 118 3.43 -4.20 11.68
C ILE A 118 4.27 -2.97 11.91
N ARG A 119 4.09 -2.31 13.06
CA ARG A 119 4.74 -1.05 13.39
C ARG A 119 6.26 -1.16 13.54
N SER A 120 6.72 -2.16 14.31
CA SER A 120 8.12 -2.22 14.73
C SER A 120 9.02 -2.97 13.76
N ALA A 121 8.47 -3.83 12.89
CA ALA A 121 9.25 -4.68 12.00
C ALA A 121 8.91 -4.48 10.53
N LEU A 122 7.63 -4.52 10.14
CA LEU A 122 7.27 -4.58 8.72
C LEU A 122 7.31 -3.19 8.05
N VAL A 123 6.74 -2.15 8.67
CA VAL A 123 6.75 -0.78 8.13
C VAL A 123 8.17 -0.27 7.92
N PRO A 124 9.10 -0.35 8.92
CA PRO A 124 10.48 0.08 8.72
C PRO A 124 11.22 -0.68 7.62
N VAL A 125 10.94 -1.96 7.46
CA VAL A 125 11.56 -2.78 6.40
C VAL A 125 11.06 -2.36 5.01
N ILE A 126 9.76 -2.08 4.84
CA ILE A 126 9.20 -1.61 3.56
C ILE A 126 9.80 -0.25 3.17
N GLU A 127 9.91 0.67 4.13
CA GLU A 127 10.56 1.97 3.93
C GLU A 127 12.04 1.80 3.55
N GLU A 128 12.76 0.91 4.24
CA GLU A 128 14.16 0.60 3.91
C GLU A 128 14.30 0.04 2.49
N ILE A 129 13.40 -0.86 2.07
CA ILE A 129 13.38 -1.40 0.70
C ILE A 129 13.20 -0.26 -0.30
N ALA A 130 12.20 0.60 -0.11
CA ALA A 130 11.96 1.73 -1.00
C ALA A 130 13.24 2.59 -1.16
N ARG A 131 13.88 2.95 -0.05
CA ARG A 131 15.10 3.74 -0.06
C ARG A 131 16.26 3.05 -0.78
N ARG A 132 16.47 1.75 -0.54
CA ARG A 132 17.59 0.99 -1.13
C ARG A 132 17.41 0.71 -2.61
N GLU A 133 16.20 0.35 -3.02
CA GLU A 133 15.86 0.08 -4.41
C GLU A 133 15.52 1.39 -5.19
N LYS A 134 15.64 2.58 -4.54
CA LYS A 134 15.33 3.91 -5.10
C LYS A 134 13.91 4.01 -5.65
N LEU A 135 12.96 3.46 -4.90
CA LEU A 135 11.54 3.49 -5.18
C LEU A 135 10.84 4.57 -4.38
N GLU A 136 9.66 4.91 -4.79
CA GLU A 136 8.78 5.81 -4.07
C GLU A 136 8.10 5.09 -2.89
N TYR A 137 7.82 5.84 -1.84
CA TYR A 137 7.17 5.32 -0.63
C TYR A 137 6.12 6.29 -0.13
N ILE A 138 4.95 5.77 0.22
CA ILE A 138 3.89 6.52 0.87
C ILE A 138 3.58 5.83 2.20
N ASP A 139 3.80 6.54 3.30
CA ASP A 139 3.38 6.06 4.60
C ASP A 139 1.86 6.25 4.79
N LEU A 140 1.18 5.13 4.99
CA LEU A 140 -0.24 5.06 5.29
C LEU A 140 -0.51 4.63 6.74
N TYR A 141 0.53 4.31 7.54
CA TYR A 141 0.36 3.64 8.82
C TYR A 141 -0.62 4.40 9.74
N ASP A 142 -0.43 5.69 9.92
CA ASP A 142 -1.29 6.51 10.77
C ASP A 142 -2.41 7.26 10.01
N LEU A 143 -2.67 6.89 8.75
CA LEU A 143 -3.66 7.59 7.92
C LEU A 143 -5.08 7.56 8.51
N MET A 144 -5.41 6.52 9.27
CA MET A 144 -6.72 6.38 9.93
C MET A 144 -6.76 7.02 11.33
N GLY A 145 -5.68 7.68 11.76
CA GLY A 145 -5.52 8.29 13.08
C GLY A 145 -4.77 7.39 14.06
N ASN A 146 -4.49 7.95 15.24
CA ASN A 146 -3.76 7.25 16.31
C ASN A 146 -4.69 6.42 17.21
N GLU A 147 -5.99 6.72 17.17
CA GLU A 147 -7.03 6.03 17.91
C GLU A 147 -8.04 5.42 16.95
N HIS A 148 -8.68 4.32 17.40
CA HIS A 148 -9.69 3.64 16.59
C HIS A 148 -10.90 4.54 16.34
N GLN A 149 -11.28 4.66 15.08
CA GLN A 149 -12.50 5.33 14.62
C GLN A 149 -13.39 4.33 13.87
N GLU A 150 -14.56 4.03 14.43
CA GLU A 150 -15.48 3.04 13.86
C GLU A 150 -15.94 3.43 12.46
N SER A 151 -16.14 4.71 12.20
CA SER A 151 -16.51 5.22 10.87
C SER A 151 -15.46 4.93 9.78
N LEU A 152 -14.19 4.80 10.18
CA LEU A 152 -13.07 4.56 9.26
C LEU A 152 -12.69 3.08 9.16
N MET A 153 -12.68 2.38 10.30
CA MET A 153 -12.26 0.98 10.41
C MET A 153 -13.23 0.21 11.35
N PRO A 154 -14.42 -0.15 10.87
CA PRO A 154 -15.49 -0.68 11.74
C PRO A 154 -15.12 -1.97 12.46
N ASP A 155 -14.30 -2.82 11.86
CA ASP A 155 -13.79 -4.07 12.45
C ASP A 155 -12.39 -3.94 13.04
N ARG A 156 -11.87 -2.72 13.20
CA ARG A 156 -10.53 -2.41 13.73
C ARG A 156 -9.36 -2.83 12.84
N LEU A 157 -9.62 -3.37 11.65
CA LEU A 157 -8.62 -3.88 10.72
C LEU A 157 -8.84 -3.40 9.28
N HIS A 158 -10.06 -3.51 8.77
CA HIS A 158 -10.36 -3.19 7.39
C HIS A 158 -10.99 -1.79 7.27
N PRO A 159 -10.53 -0.97 6.32
CA PRO A 159 -11.15 0.32 6.06
C PRO A 159 -12.61 0.17 5.63
N SER A 160 -13.49 1.02 6.15
CA SER A 160 -14.82 1.25 5.58
C SER A 160 -14.71 1.89 4.19
N SER A 161 -15.85 2.18 3.56
CA SER A 161 -15.87 3.00 2.33
C SER A 161 -15.25 4.38 2.56
N ILE A 162 -15.48 5.00 3.73
CA ILE A 162 -14.89 6.30 4.09
C ILE A 162 -13.38 6.18 4.29
N GLY A 163 -12.93 5.14 5.03
CA GLY A 163 -11.50 4.87 5.22
C GLY A 163 -10.79 4.57 3.89
N ALA A 164 -11.42 3.80 3.00
CA ALA A 164 -10.92 3.56 1.64
C ALA A 164 -10.82 4.85 0.83
N GLY A 165 -11.76 5.78 1.00
CA GLY A 165 -11.72 7.12 0.39
C GLY A 165 -10.51 7.94 0.83
N ARG A 166 -10.13 7.89 2.11
CA ARG A 166 -8.90 8.55 2.59
C ARG A 166 -7.65 8.01 1.92
N ILE A 167 -7.56 6.69 1.72
CA ILE A 167 -6.44 6.09 0.99
C ILE A 167 -6.45 6.60 -0.46
N ALA A 168 -7.59 6.50 -1.15
CA ALA A 168 -7.73 6.94 -2.53
C ALA A 168 -7.35 8.41 -2.72
N GLN A 169 -7.80 9.29 -1.82
CA GLN A 169 -7.45 10.70 -1.82
C GLN A 169 -5.93 10.91 -1.65
N LYS A 170 -5.30 10.23 -0.70
CA LYS A 170 -3.85 10.31 -0.47
C LYS A 170 -3.04 9.90 -1.71
N LEU A 171 -3.46 8.81 -2.38
CA LEU A 171 -2.81 8.34 -3.60
C LEU A 171 -3.05 9.30 -4.78
N TYR A 172 -4.25 9.86 -4.89
CA TYR A 172 -4.58 10.85 -5.91
C TYR A 172 -3.74 12.12 -5.75
N GLU A 173 -3.64 12.66 -4.53
CA GLU A 173 -2.79 13.82 -4.22
C GLU A 173 -1.33 13.56 -4.57
N TYR A 174 -0.85 12.35 -4.34
CA TYR A 174 0.51 11.94 -4.67
C TYR A 174 0.76 11.83 -6.19
N LEU A 175 -0.25 11.40 -6.95
CA LEU A 175 -0.14 11.24 -8.41
C LEU A 175 -0.36 12.54 -9.17
N LYS A 176 -0.99 13.55 -8.57
CA LYS A 176 -1.17 14.85 -9.21
C LYS A 176 0.19 15.41 -9.63
N PRO A 177 0.36 15.88 -10.87
CA PRO A 177 1.48 16.75 -11.19
C PRO A 177 1.42 17.95 -10.24
N GLU A 178 2.57 18.32 -9.66
CA GLU A 178 2.69 19.59 -8.93
C GLU A 178 2.07 20.68 -9.81
N GLN A 179 0.99 21.31 -9.33
CA GLN A 179 0.45 22.47 -10.03
C GLN A 179 1.56 23.51 -9.98
N TYR A 180 2.14 23.79 -11.13
CA TYR A 180 3.03 24.94 -11.29
C TYR A 180 2.26 26.17 -10.79
N ASP A 181 2.65 26.70 -9.62
CA ASP A 181 2.16 27.96 -9.13
C ASP A 181 2.74 29.06 -10.05
N PRO A 182 1.95 29.69 -10.92
CA PRO A 182 2.46 30.74 -11.80
C PRO A 182 2.86 32.00 -11.02
N ASN A 183 2.72 32.02 -9.69
CA ASN A 183 3.02 33.16 -8.87
C ASN A 183 4.00 32.78 -7.72
N PRO A 184 5.31 32.54 -7.99
CA PRO A 184 6.27 32.38 -6.91
C PRO A 184 6.26 33.68 -6.12
N CYS A 185 5.80 33.62 -4.87
CA CYS A 185 5.78 34.72 -3.94
C CYS A 185 7.06 35.56 -4.06
N THR A 186 6.94 36.77 -4.53
CA THR A 186 7.89 37.83 -4.31
C THR A 186 7.97 38.10 -2.81
N HIS A 187 8.85 37.39 -2.11
CA HIS A 187 9.29 37.84 -0.81
C HIS A 187 10.17 39.06 -1.04
N PRO A 188 9.84 40.24 -0.51
CA PRO A 188 10.72 41.34 -0.54
C PRO A 188 11.97 40.99 0.32
N ILE A 189 13.11 40.98 -0.30
CA ILE A 189 14.37 40.95 0.39
C ILE A 189 14.42 42.25 1.20
N CYS A 190 14.18 42.19 2.50
CA CYS A 190 14.50 43.27 3.40
C CYS A 190 16.04 43.33 3.51
N GLY A 191 16.57 44.47 3.06
CA GLY A 191 17.98 44.83 3.20
C GLY A 191 18.40 45.07 4.64
#